data_5dce0d7ef9a8873550c3821bbe8198f6
#
_entry.id   5dce0d7ef9a8873550c3821bbe8198f6
#
_cell.length_a   1.000
_cell.length_b   1.000
_cell.length_c   1.000
_cell.angle_alpha   90.00
_cell.angle_beta   90.00
_cell.angle_gamma   90.00
#
_symmetry.space_group_name_H-M   'P 1'
#
loop_
_entity.id
_entity.type
_entity.pdbx_description
1 polymer ?
#
loop_
_entity_poly.entity_id
_entity_poly.type
_entity_poly.pdbx_seq_one_letter_code
_entity_poly.pdbx_strand_id
1 'polypeptide(L)'
;MKIDITNQVKDEFLISLKTLISYPSVLNEGENGTPFGQAIQDVLEKTLEICRDIGFTTYLDPKGYYGYAEIGQGAELLAILCHLDVVPSGDEADWQTPPFEATIKDGWVFGRGVQDDKGPSLAALYAVKSLLDQGIQFKKRVRFIFGTDEETLWRCMARYNTIEEQASMGFAPDSSFPLTYAEKGLLQVKLHGPGSDQLELEVGGAFNVVPDKANYQGLLYEQVCNGIKEAGYDYQTTEQTVTPNHSYLSQLDVTYKTPDLMSHFLPPHEVSFTFCCSSIVFPR
;
A
#
# COMPACT_ATOMS: atom_id res chain seq x y z
N MET A 1 -13.67 3.42 31.90
CA MET A 1 -14.09 4.69 31.30
C MET A 1 -14.82 4.34 30.01
N LYS A 2 -16.02 4.87 29.79
CA LYS A 2 -16.75 4.66 28.53
C LYS A 2 -16.37 5.83 27.61
N ILE A 3 -15.77 5.55 26.47
CA ILE A 3 -15.50 6.56 25.45
C ILE A 3 -16.80 6.78 24.71
N ASP A 4 -17.24 8.03 24.62
CA ASP A 4 -18.45 8.39 23.87
C ASP A 4 -18.02 9.00 22.52
N ILE A 5 -18.37 8.31 21.44
CA ILE A 5 -18.11 8.81 20.08
C ILE A 5 -19.40 9.49 19.61
N THR A 6 -19.39 10.81 19.66
CA THR A 6 -20.55 11.62 19.29
C THR A 6 -20.84 11.57 17.79
N ASN A 7 -22.04 11.96 17.37
CA ASN A 7 -22.35 12.09 15.95
C ASN A 7 -21.50 13.16 15.27
N GLN A 8 -21.17 14.24 15.99
CA GLN A 8 -20.26 15.27 15.48
C GLN A 8 -18.89 14.67 15.09
N VAL A 9 -18.30 13.86 15.99
CA VAL A 9 -17.01 13.20 15.71
C VAL A 9 -17.11 12.27 14.49
N LYS A 10 -18.23 11.55 14.33
CA LYS A 10 -18.47 10.70 13.15
C LYS A 10 -18.57 11.52 11.85
N ASP A 11 -19.25 12.64 11.90
CA ASP A 11 -19.40 13.53 10.73
C ASP A 11 -18.05 14.15 10.34
N GLU A 12 -17.29 14.62 11.31
CA GLU A 12 -15.93 15.15 11.10
C GLU A 12 -14.99 14.07 10.53
N PHE A 13 -15.05 12.85 11.07
CA PHE A 13 -14.31 11.69 10.52
C PHE A 13 -14.67 11.44 9.06
N LEU A 14 -15.95 11.41 8.71
CA LEU A 14 -16.39 11.16 7.33
C LEU A 14 -15.96 12.28 6.37
N ILE A 15 -15.97 13.54 6.82
CA ILE A 15 -15.46 14.68 6.03
C ILE A 15 -13.96 14.49 5.76
N SER A 16 -13.19 14.18 6.80
CA SER A 16 -11.75 13.95 6.65
C SER A 16 -11.45 12.73 5.78
N LEU A 17 -12.20 11.63 5.95
CA LEU A 17 -12.04 10.44 5.13
C LEU A 17 -12.29 10.73 3.65
N LYS A 18 -13.39 11.41 3.32
CA LYS A 18 -13.67 11.83 1.94
C LYS A 18 -12.56 12.69 1.37
N THR A 19 -12.03 13.60 2.18
CA THR A 19 -10.91 14.45 1.77
C THR A 19 -9.66 13.62 1.47
N LEU A 20 -9.24 12.72 2.36
CA LEU A 20 -8.03 11.93 2.13
C LEU A 20 -8.17 10.92 0.99
N ILE A 21 -9.36 10.32 0.80
CA ILE A 21 -9.62 9.39 -0.30
C ILE A 21 -9.55 10.08 -1.67
N SER A 22 -9.87 11.38 -1.73
CA SER A 22 -9.82 12.12 -3.01
C SER A 22 -8.41 12.32 -3.57
N TYR A 23 -7.36 12.03 -2.79
CA TYR A 23 -5.98 12.03 -3.27
C TYR A 23 -5.62 10.63 -3.81
N PRO A 24 -5.36 10.48 -5.13
CA PRO A 24 -4.91 9.21 -5.71
C PRO A 24 -3.42 8.97 -5.40
N SER A 25 -3.13 8.74 -4.13
CA SER A 25 -1.77 8.65 -3.58
C SER A 25 -1.07 7.33 -3.93
N VAL A 26 -1.04 7.01 -5.21
CA VAL A 26 -0.29 5.88 -5.79
C VAL A 26 1.14 6.32 -6.04
N LEU A 27 2.10 5.41 -5.83
CA LEU A 27 3.52 5.66 -6.05
C LEU A 27 3.78 6.19 -7.48
N ASN A 28 4.46 7.35 -7.56
CA ASN A 28 4.96 7.93 -8.81
C ASN A 28 6.32 8.59 -8.56
N GLU A 29 7.38 7.81 -8.62
CA GLU A 29 8.73 8.23 -8.23
C GLU A 29 9.26 9.39 -9.07
N GLY A 30 9.87 10.35 -8.39
CA GLY A 30 10.57 11.48 -9.01
C GLY A 30 9.67 12.57 -9.58
N GLU A 31 8.36 12.47 -9.41
CA GLU A 31 7.43 13.51 -9.83
C GLU A 31 7.65 14.80 -9.02
N ASN A 32 7.84 15.92 -9.70
CA ASN A 32 8.00 17.25 -9.11
C ASN A 32 9.08 17.34 -7.98
N GLY A 33 10.05 16.41 -7.96
CA GLY A 33 11.09 16.36 -6.93
C GLY A 33 10.64 15.75 -5.61
N THR A 34 9.43 15.18 -5.53
CA THR A 34 8.95 14.38 -4.40
C THR A 34 9.53 12.96 -4.47
N PRO A 35 9.77 12.30 -3.32
CA PRO A 35 10.36 10.95 -3.35
C PRO A 35 9.41 9.90 -3.91
N PHE A 36 8.09 10.05 -3.69
CA PHE A 36 7.10 9.03 -3.99
C PHE A 36 5.91 9.52 -4.83
N GLY A 37 5.92 10.78 -5.25
CA GLY A 37 4.89 11.39 -6.09
C GLY A 37 4.14 12.54 -5.42
N GLN A 38 3.65 13.46 -6.24
CA GLN A 38 3.00 14.67 -5.75
C GLN A 38 1.72 14.37 -4.97
N ALA A 39 0.90 13.43 -5.43
CA ALA A 39 -0.34 13.08 -4.74
C ALA A 39 -0.11 12.50 -3.34
N ILE A 40 1.00 11.78 -3.13
CA ILE A 40 1.42 11.29 -1.81
C ILE A 40 1.88 12.46 -0.94
N GLN A 41 2.65 13.38 -1.48
CA GLN A 41 3.06 14.59 -0.76
C GLN A 41 1.85 15.43 -0.34
N ASP A 42 0.91 15.65 -1.25
CA ASP A 42 -0.28 16.47 -1.00
C ASP A 42 -1.18 15.85 0.08
N VAL A 43 -1.40 14.54 0.06
CA VAL A 43 -2.20 13.86 1.11
C VAL A 43 -1.48 13.88 2.46
N LEU A 44 -0.15 13.79 2.49
CA LEU A 44 0.62 13.92 3.72
C LEU A 44 0.46 15.29 4.33
N GLU A 45 0.63 16.35 3.55
CA GLU A 45 0.46 17.74 4.00
C GLU A 45 -0.96 17.99 4.49
N LYS A 46 -1.98 17.48 3.77
CA LYS A 46 -3.38 17.59 4.18
C LYS A 46 -3.68 16.84 5.46
N THR A 47 -3.11 15.65 5.65
CA THR A 47 -3.26 14.88 6.89
C THR A 47 -2.66 15.65 8.09
N LEU A 48 -1.47 16.23 7.90
CA LEU A 48 -0.86 17.05 8.93
C LEU A 48 -1.64 18.34 9.23
N GLU A 49 -2.31 18.91 8.24
CA GLU A 49 -3.25 20.05 8.45
C GLU A 49 -4.42 19.60 9.35
N ILE A 50 -5.07 18.49 9.02
CA ILE A 50 -6.16 17.95 9.85
C ILE A 50 -5.70 17.69 11.28
N CYS A 51 -4.50 17.14 11.47
CA CYS A 51 -3.94 16.94 12.81
C CYS A 51 -3.70 18.25 13.56
N ARG A 52 -3.22 19.30 12.90
CA ARG A 52 -3.05 20.63 13.51
C ARG A 52 -4.38 21.23 13.97
N ASP A 53 -5.42 21.08 13.16
CA ASP A 53 -6.76 21.59 13.49
C ASP A 53 -7.37 20.87 14.71
N ILE A 54 -7.00 19.60 14.93
CA ILE A 54 -7.35 18.84 16.15
C ILE A 54 -6.54 19.28 17.38
N GLY A 55 -5.37 19.92 17.18
CA GLY A 55 -4.52 20.41 18.27
C GLY A 55 -3.20 19.66 18.44
N PHE A 56 -2.79 18.84 17.47
CA PHE A 56 -1.48 18.20 17.48
C PHE A 56 -0.38 19.15 17.02
N THR A 57 0.82 18.98 17.57
CA THR A 57 2.05 19.51 16.97
C THR A 57 2.47 18.60 15.83
N THR A 58 2.74 19.17 14.66
CA THR A 58 3.06 18.39 13.46
C THR A 58 4.47 18.68 12.95
N TYR A 59 5.04 17.67 12.32
CA TYR A 59 6.32 17.74 11.64
C TYR A 59 6.19 17.11 10.25
N LEU A 60 6.80 17.74 9.26
CA LEU A 60 6.96 17.21 7.90
C LEU A 60 8.45 17.06 7.64
N ASP A 61 8.89 15.85 7.27
CA ASP A 61 10.27 15.64 6.84
C ASP A 61 10.60 16.54 5.63
N PRO A 62 11.67 17.35 5.68
CA PRO A 62 12.02 18.26 4.58
C PRO A 62 12.27 17.57 3.24
N LYS A 63 12.48 16.26 3.22
CA LYS A 63 12.64 15.45 2.01
C LYS A 63 11.35 14.74 1.58
N GLY A 64 10.24 14.94 2.30
CA GLY A 64 8.93 14.39 1.95
C GLY A 64 8.75 12.89 2.19
N TYR A 65 9.62 12.24 2.97
CA TYR A 65 9.55 10.81 3.21
C TYR A 65 8.47 10.41 4.21
N TYR A 66 8.17 11.26 5.19
CA TYR A 66 7.18 11.01 6.23
C TYR A 66 6.75 12.32 6.89
N GLY A 67 5.70 12.22 7.67
CA GLY A 67 5.32 13.26 8.63
C GLY A 67 4.85 12.63 9.93
N TYR A 68 4.77 13.42 10.99
CA TYR A 68 4.12 12.96 12.20
C TYR A 68 3.32 14.07 12.88
N ALA A 69 2.35 13.63 13.69
CA ALA A 69 1.58 14.50 14.57
C ALA A 69 1.68 13.99 16.01
N GLU A 70 2.05 14.84 16.94
CA GLU A 70 2.30 14.47 18.32
C GLU A 70 1.49 15.31 19.31
N ILE A 71 1.01 14.66 20.36
CA ILE A 71 0.32 15.31 21.48
C ILE A 71 0.69 14.63 22.80
N GLY A 72 0.49 15.32 23.92
CA GLY A 72 0.82 14.83 25.24
C GLY A 72 2.20 15.26 25.71
N GLN A 73 2.64 14.75 26.84
CA GLN A 73 3.87 15.15 27.51
C GLN A 73 4.57 13.94 28.15
N GLY A 74 5.83 14.10 28.49
CA GLY A 74 6.62 13.09 29.20
C GLY A 74 7.67 12.40 28.34
N ALA A 75 8.39 11.48 28.93
CA ALA A 75 9.52 10.80 28.28
C ALA A 75 9.09 9.60 27.43
N GLU A 76 7.99 8.95 27.80
CA GLU A 76 7.50 7.78 27.08
C GLU A 76 6.69 8.18 25.84
N LEU A 77 6.96 7.49 24.73
CA LEU A 77 6.32 7.71 23.45
C LEU A 77 5.51 6.48 23.02
N LEU A 78 4.21 6.65 22.80
CA LEU A 78 3.35 5.70 22.10
C LEU A 78 3.30 6.10 20.62
N ALA A 79 3.77 5.25 19.73
CA ALA A 79 3.63 5.44 18.30
C ALA A 79 2.38 4.72 17.76
N ILE A 80 1.67 5.41 16.87
CA ILE A 80 0.61 4.85 16.03
C ILE A 80 1.13 4.97 14.61
N LEU A 81 1.49 3.82 14.02
CA LEU A 81 2.08 3.77 12.69
C LEU A 81 0.98 3.66 11.64
N CYS A 82 0.93 4.61 10.75
CA CYS A 82 -0.06 4.78 9.71
C CYS A 82 0.64 4.96 8.36
N HIS A 83 -0.06 4.71 7.26
CA HIS A 83 0.42 5.09 5.93
C HIS A 83 -0.65 5.78 5.08
N LEU A 84 -0.21 6.53 4.08
CA LEU A 84 -1.08 7.35 3.24
C LEU A 84 -0.98 7.01 1.75
N ASP A 85 0.07 6.30 1.35
CA ASP A 85 0.16 5.72 0.02
C ASP A 85 -0.82 4.57 -0.13
N VAL A 86 -1.21 4.29 -1.36
CA VAL A 86 -2.17 3.23 -1.69
C VAL A 86 -1.71 2.50 -2.96
N VAL A 87 -2.07 1.23 -3.07
CA VAL A 87 -1.87 0.48 -4.32
C VAL A 87 -2.73 1.05 -5.45
N PRO A 88 -2.36 0.86 -6.73
CA PRO A 88 -3.18 1.23 -7.87
C PRO A 88 -4.62 0.71 -7.75
N SER A 89 -5.57 1.45 -8.33
CA SER A 89 -6.98 1.03 -8.35
C SER A 89 -7.25 -0.21 -9.20
N GLY A 90 -6.34 -0.56 -10.11
CA GLY A 90 -6.62 -1.52 -11.17
C GLY A 90 -7.51 -0.91 -12.26
N ASP A 91 -8.31 -1.74 -12.93
CA ASP A 91 -9.27 -1.27 -13.93
C ASP A 91 -10.46 -0.60 -13.22
N GLU A 92 -10.64 0.69 -13.47
CA GLU A 92 -11.74 1.44 -12.84
C GLU A 92 -13.13 0.95 -13.29
N ALA A 93 -13.22 0.25 -14.41
CA ALA A 93 -14.46 -0.36 -14.87
C ALA A 93 -14.94 -1.52 -13.97
N ASP A 94 -14.05 -2.12 -13.18
CA ASP A 94 -14.38 -3.18 -12.23
C ASP A 94 -14.93 -2.62 -10.90
N TRP A 95 -14.83 -1.31 -10.68
CA TRP A 95 -15.33 -0.67 -9.48
C TRP A 95 -16.82 -0.36 -9.57
N GLN A 96 -17.57 -0.63 -8.51
CA GLN A 96 -18.98 -0.23 -8.40
C GLN A 96 -19.17 1.26 -8.09
N THR A 97 -18.12 1.91 -7.59
CA THR A 97 -18.06 3.34 -7.26
C THR A 97 -16.68 3.86 -7.63
N PRO A 98 -16.51 5.15 -7.95
CA PRO A 98 -15.19 5.68 -8.28
C PRO A 98 -14.18 5.41 -7.16
N PRO A 99 -12.97 4.86 -7.45
CA PRO A 99 -12.03 4.43 -6.43
C PRO A 99 -11.52 5.56 -5.54
N PHE A 100 -11.43 6.78 -6.04
CA PHE A 100 -10.94 7.95 -5.31
C PHE A 100 -12.06 8.92 -4.90
N GLU A 101 -13.27 8.39 -4.76
CA GLU A 101 -14.42 9.08 -4.15
C GLU A 101 -14.98 8.22 -3.03
N ALA A 102 -14.85 8.67 -1.77
CA ALA A 102 -15.41 7.92 -0.65
C ALA A 102 -16.95 7.93 -0.73
N THR A 103 -17.52 6.91 -1.34
CA THR A 103 -18.96 6.74 -1.55
C THR A 103 -19.59 6.01 -0.37
N ILE A 104 -20.63 6.61 0.23
CA ILE A 104 -21.41 5.98 1.31
C ILE A 104 -22.64 5.33 0.70
N LYS A 105 -22.78 4.00 0.85
CA LYS A 105 -23.90 3.23 0.35
C LYS A 105 -24.23 2.10 1.32
N ASP A 106 -25.49 1.96 1.68
CA ASP A 106 -26.02 0.88 2.54
C ASP A 106 -25.28 0.73 3.88
N GLY A 107 -24.81 1.84 4.45
CA GLY A 107 -24.05 1.86 5.71
C GLY A 107 -22.56 1.53 5.57
N TRP A 108 -22.06 1.32 4.37
CA TRP A 108 -20.66 1.08 4.06
C TRP A 108 -20.02 2.29 3.35
N VAL A 109 -18.74 2.43 3.51
CA VAL A 109 -17.91 3.41 2.77
C VAL A 109 -17.05 2.67 1.79
N PHE A 110 -17.11 3.05 0.52
CA PHE A 110 -16.33 2.46 -0.57
C PHE A 110 -15.31 3.47 -1.09
N GLY A 111 -14.11 2.99 -1.40
CA GLY A 111 -13.02 3.78 -1.98
C GLY A 111 -11.66 3.15 -1.73
N ARG A 112 -10.67 3.45 -2.58
CA ARG A 112 -9.28 3.01 -2.41
C ARG A 112 -8.68 3.72 -1.18
N GLY A 113 -8.12 2.95 -0.22
CA GLY A 113 -7.57 3.48 1.03
C GLY A 113 -8.61 3.63 2.16
N VAL A 114 -9.90 3.30 1.94
CA VAL A 114 -10.90 3.32 3.02
C VAL A 114 -10.60 2.28 4.09
N GLN A 115 -10.09 1.12 3.71
CA GLN A 115 -9.72 0.05 4.62
C GLN A 115 -8.22 0.00 4.90
N ASP A 116 -7.39 0.38 3.94
CA ASP A 116 -5.95 0.26 3.92
C ASP A 116 -5.32 1.54 3.37
N ASP A 117 -4.76 2.42 4.18
CA ASP A 117 -4.86 2.54 5.66
C ASP A 117 -5.44 3.92 6.09
N LYS A 118 -5.87 4.78 5.11
CA LYS A 118 -6.40 6.13 5.42
C LYS A 118 -7.59 6.10 6.37
N GLY A 119 -8.48 5.11 6.23
CA GLY A 119 -9.63 4.94 7.10
C GLY A 119 -9.25 4.55 8.53
N PRO A 120 -8.52 3.45 8.76
CA PRO A 120 -8.05 3.06 10.09
C PRO A 120 -7.14 4.11 10.73
N SER A 121 -6.27 4.78 9.97
CA SER A 121 -5.46 5.91 10.43
C SER A 121 -6.32 7.03 11.02
N LEU A 122 -7.34 7.46 10.28
CA LEU A 122 -8.29 8.47 10.76
C LEU A 122 -9.14 7.95 11.92
N ALA A 123 -9.54 6.67 11.93
CA ALA A 123 -10.29 6.10 13.05
C ALA A 123 -9.50 6.18 14.35
N ALA A 124 -8.20 5.85 14.31
CA ALA A 124 -7.31 6.01 15.45
C ALA A 124 -7.16 7.49 15.85
N LEU A 125 -7.00 8.40 14.88
CA LEU A 125 -6.88 9.85 15.11
C LEU A 125 -8.14 10.41 15.80
N TYR A 126 -9.32 10.08 15.29
CA TYR A 126 -10.59 10.55 15.84
C TYR A 126 -10.97 9.87 17.18
N ALA A 127 -10.44 8.67 17.46
CA ALA A 127 -10.51 8.09 18.79
C ALA A 127 -9.72 8.93 19.81
N VAL A 128 -8.49 9.36 19.45
CA VAL A 128 -7.70 10.26 20.29
C VAL A 128 -8.37 11.62 20.42
N LYS A 129 -8.92 12.18 19.32
CA LYS A 129 -9.70 13.42 19.37
C LYS A 129 -10.87 13.33 20.34
N SER A 130 -11.61 12.21 20.30
CA SER A 130 -12.75 12.00 21.22
C SER A 130 -12.33 12.01 22.70
N LEU A 131 -11.12 11.55 23.02
CA LEU A 131 -10.58 11.65 24.38
C LEU A 131 -10.21 13.09 24.74
N LEU A 132 -9.62 13.84 23.80
CA LEU A 132 -9.30 15.26 23.99
C LEU A 132 -10.55 16.11 24.23
N ASP A 133 -11.60 15.88 23.43
CA ASP A 133 -12.89 16.58 23.54
C ASP A 133 -13.57 16.32 24.92
N GLN A 134 -13.28 15.18 25.54
CA GLN A 134 -13.71 14.84 26.89
C GLN A 134 -12.78 15.37 27.99
N GLY A 135 -11.79 16.19 27.63
CA GLY A 135 -10.85 16.81 28.56
C GLY A 135 -9.75 15.89 29.08
N ILE A 136 -9.54 14.73 28.46
CA ILE A 136 -8.46 13.82 28.84
C ILE A 136 -7.10 14.44 28.45
N GLN A 137 -6.21 14.51 29.41
CA GLN A 137 -4.82 14.91 29.19
C GLN A 137 -3.93 13.69 29.17
N PHE A 138 -3.15 13.54 28.09
CA PHE A 138 -2.20 12.44 27.96
C PHE A 138 -0.95 12.70 28.79
N LYS A 139 -0.61 11.75 29.67
CA LYS A 139 0.61 11.76 30.49
C LYS A 139 1.83 11.21 29.74
N LYS A 140 1.61 10.55 28.62
CA LYS A 140 2.61 10.06 27.68
C LYS A 140 2.42 10.81 26.37
N ARG A 141 3.48 10.93 25.58
CA ARG A 141 3.35 11.43 24.20
C ARG A 141 2.68 10.38 23.33
N VAL A 142 1.79 10.81 22.48
CA VAL A 142 1.14 9.98 21.44
C VAL A 142 1.53 10.59 20.10
N ARG A 143 2.20 9.80 19.27
CA ARG A 143 2.66 10.22 17.94
C ARG A 143 2.03 9.36 16.88
N PHE A 144 1.29 9.98 15.99
CA PHE A 144 0.88 9.39 14.71
C PHE A 144 2.02 9.57 13.72
N ILE A 145 2.55 8.49 13.19
CA ILE A 145 3.60 8.50 12.16
C ILE A 145 2.91 8.16 10.85
N PHE A 146 2.97 9.07 9.88
CA PHE A 146 2.38 8.90 8.57
C PHE A 146 3.47 8.54 7.56
N GLY A 147 3.54 7.25 7.22
CA GLY A 147 4.39 6.71 6.16
C GLY A 147 3.83 7.05 4.77
N THR A 148 4.70 7.02 3.79
CA THR A 148 4.40 7.41 2.40
C THR A 148 4.91 6.39 1.38
N ASP A 149 5.35 5.20 1.82
CA ASP A 149 5.95 4.14 1.01
C ASP A 149 5.76 2.77 1.68
N GLU A 150 4.60 2.54 2.32
CA GLU A 150 4.29 1.27 2.99
C GLU A 150 4.07 0.18 1.95
N GLU A 151 3.28 0.48 0.93
CA GLU A 151 2.84 -0.41 -0.13
C GLU A 151 3.99 -0.88 -1.05
N THR A 152 5.23 -0.45 -0.80
CA THR A 152 6.37 -0.83 -1.64
C THR A 152 7.60 -1.25 -0.82
N LEU A 153 8.48 -0.35 -0.45
CA LEU A 153 9.80 -0.69 0.11
C LEU A 153 10.06 -0.12 1.51
N TRP A 154 9.11 0.55 2.12
CA TRP A 154 9.23 1.13 3.47
C TRP A 154 10.39 2.11 3.64
N ARG A 155 10.82 2.77 2.56
CA ARG A 155 11.93 3.74 2.58
C ARG A 155 11.63 4.93 3.48
N CYS A 156 10.35 5.29 3.62
CA CYS A 156 9.88 6.30 4.54
C CYS A 156 10.25 5.94 5.99
N MET A 157 9.99 4.71 6.42
CA MET A 157 10.30 4.25 7.78
C MET A 157 11.79 3.99 7.98
N ALA A 158 12.51 3.53 6.94
CA ALA A 158 13.97 3.44 7.00
C ALA A 158 14.58 4.82 7.31
N ARG A 159 14.07 5.88 6.67
CA ARG A 159 14.50 7.25 6.96
C ARG A 159 14.06 7.73 8.34
N TYR A 160 12.79 7.53 8.74
CA TYR A 160 12.30 7.86 10.06
C TYR A 160 13.20 7.28 11.16
N ASN A 161 13.51 6.00 11.10
CA ASN A 161 14.32 5.29 12.08
C ASN A 161 15.77 5.77 12.18
N THR A 162 16.29 6.49 11.19
CA THR A 162 17.64 7.08 11.25
C THR A 162 17.68 8.46 11.88
N ILE A 163 16.54 9.13 12.02
CA ILE A 163 16.48 10.55 12.43
C ILE A 163 15.71 10.71 13.74
N GLU A 164 14.61 10.00 13.88
CA GLU A 164 13.66 10.18 14.98
C GLU A 164 13.97 9.23 16.16
N GLU A 165 13.48 9.62 17.32
CA GLU A 165 13.55 8.78 18.52
C GLU A 165 12.68 7.51 18.38
N GLN A 166 13.13 6.44 19.00
CA GLN A 166 12.35 5.20 19.05
C GLN A 166 11.20 5.30 20.06
N ALA A 167 10.03 4.82 19.66
CA ALA A 167 8.88 4.73 20.56
C ALA A 167 9.08 3.64 21.62
N SER A 168 8.54 3.90 22.82
CA SER A 168 8.53 2.92 23.92
C SER A 168 7.57 1.76 23.66
N MET A 169 6.51 2.02 22.90
CA MET A 169 5.47 1.07 22.47
C MET A 169 4.77 1.63 21.23
N GLY A 170 4.07 0.78 20.51
CA GLY A 170 3.30 1.22 19.37
C GLY A 170 2.37 0.15 18.83
N PHE A 171 1.52 0.55 17.92
CA PHE A 171 0.69 -0.33 17.10
C PHE A 171 0.46 0.31 15.73
N ALA A 172 0.14 -0.53 14.74
CA ALA A 172 -0.38 -0.09 13.44
C ALA A 172 -1.88 -0.46 13.39
N PRO A 173 -2.78 0.47 13.02
CA PRO A 173 -4.20 0.15 12.87
C PRO A 173 -4.50 -0.64 11.60
N ASP A 174 -3.49 -0.98 10.86
CA ASP A 174 -3.48 -1.59 9.52
C ASP A 174 -3.53 -3.12 9.57
N SER A 175 -4.51 -3.67 10.26
CA SER A 175 -4.73 -5.11 10.34
C SER A 175 -6.12 -5.47 10.84
N SER A 176 -6.42 -6.77 10.84
CA SER A 176 -7.68 -7.31 11.34
C SER A 176 -7.67 -7.51 12.85
N PHE A 177 -8.87 -7.36 13.48
CA PHE A 177 -9.05 -7.76 14.87
C PHE A 177 -9.11 -9.30 15.01
N PRO A 178 -8.70 -9.86 16.18
CA PRO A 178 -8.49 -9.15 17.45
C PRO A 178 -7.11 -8.48 17.59
N LEU A 179 -6.01 -9.07 17.19
CA LEU A 179 -4.68 -8.50 17.26
C LEU A 179 -3.70 -9.38 16.49
N THR A 180 -3.05 -8.81 15.49
CA THR A 180 -1.87 -9.41 14.86
C THR A 180 -0.64 -9.04 15.70
N TYR A 181 0.02 -10.03 16.31
CA TYR A 181 1.21 -9.83 17.15
C TYR A 181 2.46 -10.49 16.57
N ALA A 182 2.31 -11.19 15.45
CA ALA A 182 3.42 -11.83 14.74
C ALA A 182 3.06 -11.95 13.25
N GLU A 183 4.04 -11.70 12.41
CA GLU A 183 3.90 -11.77 10.95
C GLU A 183 4.99 -12.67 10.35
N LYS A 184 4.74 -13.16 9.14
CA LYS A 184 5.75 -13.87 8.35
C LYS A 184 6.73 -12.85 7.74
N GLY A 185 7.98 -13.26 7.57
CA GLY A 185 8.94 -12.47 6.81
C GLY A 185 8.51 -12.33 5.35
N LEU A 186 8.73 -11.15 4.79
CA LEU A 186 8.52 -10.86 3.37
C LEU A 186 9.88 -10.82 2.67
N LEU A 187 10.00 -11.53 1.56
CA LEU A 187 11.15 -11.46 0.67
C LEU A 187 10.68 -11.10 -0.73
N GLN A 188 11.14 -9.97 -1.22
CA GLN A 188 10.96 -9.57 -2.63
C GLN A 188 12.29 -9.76 -3.36
N VAL A 189 12.26 -10.45 -4.48
CA VAL A 189 13.44 -10.73 -5.29
C VAL A 189 13.21 -10.23 -6.71
N LYS A 190 14.10 -9.35 -7.17
CA LYS A 190 14.12 -8.89 -8.55
C LYS A 190 15.21 -9.65 -9.30
N LEU A 191 14.81 -10.45 -10.29
CA LEU A 191 15.72 -11.19 -11.13
C LEU A 191 15.93 -10.42 -12.45
N HIS A 192 17.18 -10.21 -12.83
CA HIS A 192 17.57 -9.66 -14.11
C HIS A 192 18.24 -10.76 -14.92
N GLY A 193 17.86 -10.87 -16.17
CA GLY A 193 18.43 -11.86 -17.09
C GLY A 193 18.54 -11.33 -18.52
N PRO A 194 19.32 -11.99 -19.36
CA PRO A 194 19.35 -11.68 -20.78
C PRO A 194 17.96 -11.96 -21.39
N GLY A 195 17.53 -11.07 -22.24
CA GLY A 195 16.26 -11.18 -22.90
C GLY A 195 16.31 -11.79 -24.31
N SER A 196 15.21 -11.81 -25.08
CA SER A 196 15.08 -12.32 -26.45
C SER A 196 14.44 -11.28 -27.36
N ASP A 197 14.94 -11.11 -28.60
CA ASP A 197 14.34 -10.23 -29.62
C ASP A 197 12.98 -10.73 -30.13
N GLN A 198 12.59 -11.93 -29.72
CA GLN A 198 11.39 -12.61 -30.20
C GLN A 198 10.21 -12.53 -29.24
N LEU A 199 10.43 -11.98 -28.05
CA LEU A 199 9.46 -11.91 -26.98
C LEU A 199 9.53 -10.52 -26.30
N GLU A 200 8.43 -9.81 -26.35
CA GLU A 200 8.19 -8.64 -25.51
C GLU A 200 7.02 -9.00 -24.58
N LEU A 201 7.27 -9.01 -23.28
CA LEU A 201 6.29 -9.30 -22.24
C LEU A 201 6.26 -8.15 -21.26
N GLU A 202 5.14 -7.47 -21.16
CA GLU A 202 4.87 -6.46 -20.15
C GLU A 202 3.80 -6.99 -19.20
N VAL A 203 4.17 -7.10 -17.94
CA VAL A 203 3.28 -7.45 -16.85
C VAL A 203 3.20 -6.25 -15.92
N GLY A 204 2.09 -5.53 -15.98
CA GLY A 204 1.85 -4.37 -15.12
C GLY A 204 1.54 -4.77 -13.68
N GLY A 205 1.57 -3.79 -12.78
CA GLY A 205 1.17 -3.93 -11.39
C GLY A 205 2.26 -3.56 -10.38
N ALA A 206 1.85 -3.44 -9.11
CA ALA A 206 2.77 -3.26 -7.99
C ALA A 206 3.23 -4.64 -7.47
N PHE A 207 4.34 -4.67 -6.71
CA PHE A 207 4.96 -5.91 -6.23
C PHE A 207 4.05 -6.76 -5.32
N ASN A 208 3.10 -6.15 -4.66
CA ASN A 208 2.13 -6.77 -3.75
C ASN A 208 0.75 -6.99 -4.40
N VAL A 209 0.58 -6.64 -5.67
CA VAL A 209 -0.66 -6.84 -6.43
C VAL A 209 -0.47 -7.97 -7.44
N VAL A 210 -1.36 -8.96 -7.41
CA VAL A 210 -1.40 -10.00 -8.43
C VAL A 210 -1.79 -9.35 -9.76
N PRO A 211 -0.94 -9.41 -10.81
CA PRO A 211 -1.27 -8.82 -12.11
C PRO A 211 -2.52 -9.49 -12.70
N ASP A 212 -3.42 -8.70 -13.21
CA ASP A 212 -4.64 -9.14 -13.89
C ASP A 212 -4.47 -9.26 -15.41
N LYS A 213 -3.45 -8.58 -15.94
CA LYS A 213 -3.14 -8.55 -17.38
C LYS A 213 -1.65 -8.71 -17.64
N ALA A 214 -1.33 -9.39 -18.73
CA ALA A 214 0.00 -9.43 -19.29
C ALA A 214 -0.08 -9.13 -20.78
N ASN A 215 0.63 -8.10 -21.23
CA ASN A 215 0.73 -7.77 -22.63
C ASN A 215 1.90 -8.54 -23.24
N TYR A 216 1.64 -9.26 -24.30
CA TYR A 216 2.63 -10.04 -25.01
C TYR A 216 2.68 -9.63 -26.47
N GLN A 217 3.88 -9.37 -26.98
CA GLN A 217 4.15 -9.15 -28.39
C GLN A 217 5.33 -10.01 -28.83
N GLY A 218 5.25 -10.58 -30.03
CA GLY A 218 6.37 -11.28 -30.62
C GLY A 218 6.03 -12.51 -31.43
N LEU A 219 7.04 -13.11 -32.03
CA LEU A 219 6.95 -14.24 -32.93
C LEU A 219 6.51 -15.55 -32.24
N LEU A 220 6.60 -15.61 -30.91
CA LEU A 220 6.28 -16.80 -30.13
C LEU A 220 4.85 -16.77 -29.55
N TYR A 221 4.00 -15.84 -29.98
CA TYR A 221 2.64 -15.67 -29.45
C TYR A 221 1.82 -16.97 -29.40
N GLU A 222 1.79 -17.71 -30.51
CA GLU A 222 1.06 -18.98 -30.56
C GLU A 222 1.63 -20.04 -29.60
N GLN A 223 2.96 -20.06 -29.41
CA GLN A 223 3.61 -20.98 -28.48
C GLN A 223 3.26 -20.64 -27.03
N VAL A 224 3.21 -19.34 -26.69
CA VAL A 224 2.78 -18.89 -25.35
C VAL A 224 1.33 -19.27 -25.10
N CYS A 225 0.42 -18.99 -26.03
CA CYS A 225 -0.99 -19.38 -25.92
C CYS A 225 -1.17 -20.90 -25.76
N ASN A 226 -0.44 -21.68 -26.54
CA ASN A 226 -0.46 -23.13 -26.44
C ASN A 226 0.09 -23.63 -25.10
N GLY A 227 1.19 -23.06 -24.62
CA GLY A 227 1.77 -23.41 -23.32
C GLY A 227 0.82 -23.09 -22.14
N ILE A 228 0.13 -21.94 -22.17
CA ILE A 228 -0.86 -21.58 -21.16
C ILE A 228 -2.02 -22.60 -21.18
N LYS A 229 -2.51 -22.95 -22.38
CA LYS A 229 -3.57 -23.93 -22.55
C LYS A 229 -3.17 -25.34 -22.12
N GLU A 230 -1.97 -25.79 -22.47
CA GLU A 230 -1.43 -27.08 -22.05
C GLU A 230 -1.22 -27.16 -20.53
N ALA A 231 -0.90 -26.04 -19.90
CA ALA A 231 -0.83 -25.90 -18.45
C ALA A 231 -2.21 -25.90 -17.75
N GLY A 232 -3.30 -25.90 -18.51
CA GLY A 232 -4.66 -26.00 -17.98
C GLY A 232 -5.23 -24.67 -17.48
N TYR A 233 -4.73 -23.55 -17.98
CA TYR A 233 -5.21 -22.22 -17.59
C TYR A 233 -6.11 -21.59 -18.66
N ASP A 234 -7.16 -20.92 -18.19
CA ASP A 234 -8.01 -20.12 -19.06
C ASP A 234 -7.38 -18.75 -19.31
N TYR A 235 -7.49 -18.26 -20.53
CA TYR A 235 -7.03 -16.95 -20.94
C TYR A 235 -7.94 -16.34 -21.98
N GLN A 236 -7.95 -15.02 -22.04
CA GLN A 236 -8.58 -14.27 -23.12
C GLN A 236 -7.48 -13.63 -23.96
N THR A 237 -7.65 -13.63 -25.27
CA THR A 237 -6.73 -12.96 -26.19
C THR A 237 -7.46 -11.88 -26.96
N THR A 238 -6.83 -10.72 -27.02
CA THR A 238 -7.05 -9.78 -28.12
C THR A 238 -5.87 -9.90 -29.08
N GLU A 239 -5.87 -9.24 -30.23
CA GLU A 239 -4.81 -9.40 -31.25
C GLU A 239 -3.36 -9.30 -30.73
N GLN A 240 -3.13 -8.81 -29.50
CA GLN A 240 -1.81 -8.62 -28.91
C GLN A 240 -1.76 -8.83 -27.38
N THR A 241 -2.86 -9.20 -26.74
CA THR A 241 -2.92 -9.28 -25.28
C THR A 241 -3.37 -10.66 -24.83
N VAL A 242 -2.64 -11.26 -23.92
CA VAL A 242 -3.03 -12.46 -23.20
C VAL A 242 -3.39 -12.05 -21.78
N THR A 243 -4.65 -12.26 -21.38
CA THR A 243 -5.11 -12.03 -20.01
C THR A 243 -5.30 -13.38 -19.34
N PRO A 244 -4.35 -13.84 -18.50
CA PRO A 244 -4.52 -15.06 -17.73
C PRO A 244 -5.57 -14.87 -16.64
N ASN A 245 -6.24 -15.94 -16.25
CA ASN A 245 -7.18 -15.89 -15.14
C ASN A 245 -6.43 -15.60 -13.82
N HIS A 246 -7.02 -14.80 -12.92
CA HIS A 246 -6.41 -14.32 -11.66
C HIS A 246 -5.73 -15.40 -10.80
N SER A 247 -6.21 -16.64 -10.83
CA SER A 247 -5.65 -17.75 -10.06
C SER A 247 -4.27 -18.22 -10.56
N TYR A 248 -3.89 -17.88 -11.78
CA TYR A 248 -2.65 -18.35 -12.40
C TYR A 248 -1.41 -17.62 -11.90
N LEU A 249 -1.50 -16.30 -11.80
CA LEU A 249 -0.35 -15.47 -11.42
C LEU A 249 -0.02 -15.58 -9.92
N SER A 250 -1.02 -15.89 -9.08
CA SER A 250 -0.82 -16.20 -7.66
C SER A 250 -0.22 -17.59 -7.40
N GLN A 251 -0.27 -18.49 -8.40
CA GLN A 251 0.23 -19.87 -8.32
C GLN A 251 1.55 -20.09 -9.09
N LEU A 252 2.24 -19.06 -9.53
CA LEU A 252 3.65 -19.17 -9.88
C LEU A 252 4.45 -19.51 -8.61
N ASP A 253 4.12 -20.63 -8.03
CA ASP A 253 4.98 -21.37 -7.15
C ASP A 253 6.16 -21.81 -8.02
N VAL A 254 7.22 -21.01 -8.03
CA VAL A 254 8.49 -21.40 -8.61
C VAL A 254 9.07 -22.49 -7.70
N THR A 255 8.44 -23.64 -7.75
CA THR A 255 9.10 -24.87 -7.32
C THR A 255 10.27 -25.05 -8.28
N TYR A 256 11.45 -24.89 -7.74
CA TYR A 256 12.76 -25.14 -8.33
C TYR A 256 12.81 -26.43 -9.14
N LYS A 257 12.34 -26.42 -10.37
CA LYS A 257 12.45 -27.58 -11.26
C LYS A 257 12.50 -27.27 -12.74
N THR A 258 13.03 -26.12 -13.17
CA THR A 258 13.49 -26.07 -14.56
C THR A 258 14.38 -24.89 -14.82
N PRO A 259 15.72 -25.02 -14.73
CA PRO A 259 16.65 -24.09 -15.40
C PRO A 259 16.40 -24.00 -16.92
N ASP A 260 15.85 -25.05 -17.53
CA ASP A 260 15.71 -25.14 -18.98
C ASP A 260 14.53 -24.36 -19.58
N LEU A 261 13.44 -24.15 -18.85
CA LEU A 261 12.30 -23.38 -19.38
C LEU A 261 12.58 -21.86 -19.38
N MET A 262 13.33 -21.37 -18.40
CA MET A 262 13.67 -19.94 -18.33
C MET A 262 14.67 -19.50 -19.40
N SER A 263 15.59 -20.38 -19.81
CA SER A 263 16.60 -20.06 -20.82
C SER A 263 16.03 -19.90 -22.24
N HIS A 264 14.82 -20.37 -22.50
CA HIS A 264 14.16 -20.30 -23.80
C HIS A 264 13.23 -19.09 -23.97
N PHE A 265 12.95 -18.35 -22.89
CA PHE A 265 11.94 -17.30 -22.87
C PHE A 265 12.46 -15.90 -22.50
N LEU A 266 13.77 -15.69 -22.36
CA LEU A 266 14.32 -14.40 -21.94
C LEU A 266 14.76 -13.56 -23.14
N PRO A 267 14.23 -12.32 -23.29
CA PRO A 267 14.61 -11.40 -24.35
C PRO A 267 16.02 -10.77 -24.15
N PRO A 268 16.72 -10.22 -25.17
CA PRO A 268 18.07 -9.65 -25.04
C PRO A 268 18.14 -8.36 -24.20
N HIS A 269 17.01 -7.83 -23.77
CA HIS A 269 16.95 -6.69 -22.85
C HIS A 269 16.67 -7.19 -21.42
N GLU A 270 17.16 -6.49 -20.42
CA GLU A 270 16.96 -6.88 -19.02
C GLU A 270 15.48 -7.07 -18.68
N VAL A 271 15.10 -8.28 -18.31
CA VAL A 271 13.76 -8.59 -17.80
C VAL A 271 13.83 -8.66 -16.28
N SER A 272 13.00 -7.90 -15.62
CA SER A 272 12.90 -7.94 -14.17
C SER A 272 11.66 -8.76 -13.78
N PHE A 273 11.87 -9.84 -13.03
CA PHE A 273 10.80 -10.58 -12.37
C PHE A 273 10.83 -10.29 -10.88
N THR A 274 9.69 -9.95 -10.31
CA THR A 274 9.56 -9.81 -8.87
C THR A 274 8.70 -10.94 -8.35
N PHE A 275 9.23 -11.67 -7.39
CA PHE A 275 8.51 -12.72 -6.68
C PHE A 275 8.23 -12.22 -5.26
N CYS A 276 6.96 -12.23 -4.88
CA CYS A 276 6.55 -12.01 -3.51
C CYS A 276 6.29 -13.39 -2.88
N CYS A 277 7.14 -13.80 -1.95
CA CYS A 277 6.99 -15.05 -1.23
C CYS A 277 6.56 -14.78 0.22
N SER A 278 5.29 -14.95 0.51
CA SER A 278 4.71 -14.79 1.85
C SER A 278 4.95 -15.98 2.80
N SER A 279 5.83 -16.92 2.44
CA SER A 279 5.94 -18.21 3.13
C SER A 279 7.34 -18.59 3.61
N ILE A 280 8.23 -17.62 3.87
CA ILE A 280 9.54 -17.94 4.46
C ILE A 280 9.39 -18.01 5.99
N VAL A 281 9.34 -19.21 6.53
CA VAL A 281 9.48 -19.47 7.97
C VAL A 281 10.97 -19.62 8.26
N PHE A 282 11.56 -18.66 8.95
CA PHE A 282 12.89 -18.86 9.51
C PHE A 282 12.76 -19.74 10.77
N PRO A 283 13.47 -20.88 10.85
CA PRO A 283 13.56 -21.61 12.12
C PRO A 283 14.27 -20.72 13.14
N ARG A 284 13.77 -20.74 14.38
CA ARG A 284 14.32 -20.04 15.53
C ARG A 284 15.74 -20.56 15.84
#